data_5aa44a774ee2dc9e13b7ba05e1783ed2
#
_entry.id   5aa44a774ee2dc9e13b7ba05e1783ed2
#
_cell.length_a   1.000
_cell.length_b   1.000
_cell.length_c   1.000
_cell.angle_alpha   90.00
_cell.angle_beta   90.00
_cell.angle_gamma   90.00
#
_symmetry.space_group_name_H-M   'P 1'
#
loop_
_entity.id
_entity.type
_entity.pdbx_description
1 polymer ?
#
loop_
_entity_poly.entity_id
_entity_poly.type
_entity_poly.pdbx_seq_one_letter_code
_entity_poly.pdbx_strand_id
1 'polypeptide(L)'
;MTAPAGGDLARRATADPLFRLVAYALEAAHGRPPAAVWSAPHAFHLGSPGLVAAAGWPAAAAAAPRDDGLVRLSSLGHPADGCDLPLALSGPPPAAPAWAVRPYAVLRALARAGHGRGGTDLHVQGSLTAAAGLSTAEPADCAVALAVAGVHGPPGSEPDREGLARLLAGALPDGDDALRRAVLFARPGEALLLGARPGRRRYVDFDPAASRARLVLAAVRGEPADRPAELALT
;
A
#
# COMPACT_ATOMS: atom_id res chain seq x y z
N MET A 1 13.45 4.11 -4.90
CA MET A 1 13.13 3.65 -6.28
C MET A 1 12.38 4.77 -6.97
N THR A 2 12.96 5.37 -8.02
CA THR A 2 12.45 6.56 -8.70
C THR A 2 11.19 6.22 -9.49
N ALA A 3 10.14 7.06 -9.41
CA ALA A 3 8.94 6.92 -10.23
C ALA A 3 9.33 7.10 -11.72
N PRO A 4 8.94 6.20 -12.61
CA PRO A 4 9.34 6.27 -14.01
C PRO A 4 8.54 7.28 -14.81
N ALA A 5 9.22 8.03 -15.67
CA ALA A 5 8.61 8.57 -16.87
C ALA A 5 8.09 7.40 -17.74
N GLY A 6 7.00 7.60 -18.50
CA GLY A 6 6.22 6.52 -19.15
C GLY A 6 6.99 5.40 -19.89
N GLY A 7 8.25 5.61 -20.32
CA GLY A 7 9.09 4.56 -20.90
C GLY A 7 9.72 3.58 -19.91
N ASP A 8 9.66 3.86 -18.59
CA ASP A 8 10.21 3.02 -17.53
C ASP A 8 9.13 2.11 -16.89
N LEU A 9 7.83 2.42 -17.07
CA LEU A 9 6.72 1.53 -16.67
C LEU A 9 6.83 0.17 -17.37
N ALA A 10 7.14 0.17 -18.67
CA ALA A 10 7.32 -1.07 -19.42
C ALA A 10 8.50 -1.91 -18.94
N ARG A 11 9.62 -1.30 -18.54
CA ARG A 11 10.79 -2.00 -18.00
C ARG A 11 10.54 -2.59 -16.62
N ARG A 12 9.87 -1.86 -15.73
CA ARG A 12 9.46 -2.37 -14.41
C ARG A 12 8.39 -3.45 -14.53
N ALA A 13 7.44 -3.27 -15.45
CA ALA A 13 6.44 -4.27 -15.76
C ALA A 13 7.03 -5.56 -16.32
N THR A 14 8.22 -5.58 -16.90
CA THR A 14 8.90 -6.81 -17.30
C THR A 14 9.65 -7.50 -16.16
N ALA A 15 10.06 -6.75 -15.12
CA ALA A 15 10.82 -7.27 -13.98
C ALA A 15 9.94 -7.80 -12.84
N ASP A 16 8.75 -7.23 -12.62
CA ASP A 16 7.85 -7.60 -11.53
C ASP A 16 6.47 -8.03 -12.08
N PRO A 17 6.11 -9.31 -11.94
CA PRO A 17 4.82 -9.82 -12.41
C PRO A 17 3.60 -9.11 -11.80
N LEU A 18 3.69 -8.68 -10.53
CA LEU A 18 2.59 -7.99 -9.86
C LEU A 18 2.37 -6.59 -10.46
N PHE A 19 3.44 -5.88 -10.85
CA PHE A 19 3.31 -4.60 -11.54
C PHE A 19 2.57 -4.74 -12.88
N ARG A 20 2.93 -5.75 -13.67
CA ARG A 20 2.22 -6.03 -14.93
C ARG A 20 0.76 -6.34 -14.70
N LEU A 21 0.50 -7.19 -13.69
CA LEU A 21 -0.86 -7.61 -13.36
C LEU A 21 -1.75 -6.40 -13.05
N VAL A 22 -1.33 -5.54 -12.12
CA VAL A 22 -2.17 -4.38 -11.73
C VAL A 22 -2.28 -3.32 -12.84
N ALA A 23 -1.24 -3.16 -13.67
CA ALA A 23 -1.29 -2.27 -14.82
C ALA A 23 -2.33 -2.71 -15.86
N TYR A 24 -2.27 -3.98 -16.28
CA TYR A 24 -3.24 -4.55 -17.23
C TYR A 24 -4.65 -4.63 -16.65
N ALA A 25 -4.77 -4.94 -15.35
CA ALA A 25 -6.06 -5.01 -14.69
C ALA A 25 -6.73 -3.63 -14.59
N LEU A 26 -5.96 -2.56 -14.33
CA LEU A 26 -6.49 -1.20 -14.38
C LEU A 26 -6.96 -0.85 -15.79
N GLU A 27 -6.15 -1.12 -16.81
CA GLU A 27 -6.49 -0.83 -18.20
C GLU A 27 -7.74 -1.63 -18.64
N ALA A 28 -7.82 -2.91 -18.29
CA ALA A 28 -8.98 -3.73 -18.57
C ALA A 28 -10.27 -3.25 -17.88
N ALA A 29 -10.15 -2.81 -16.62
CA ALA A 29 -11.30 -2.37 -15.84
C ALA A 29 -11.79 -0.97 -16.20
N HIS A 30 -10.87 -0.06 -16.58
CA HIS A 30 -11.19 1.37 -16.72
C HIS A 30 -10.93 1.93 -18.13
N GLY A 31 -10.40 1.13 -19.06
CA GLY A 31 -10.22 1.50 -20.48
C GLY A 31 -9.07 2.49 -20.73
N ARG A 32 -8.15 2.67 -19.76
CA ARG A 32 -6.98 3.54 -19.91
C ARG A 32 -5.75 2.96 -19.20
N PRO A 33 -4.54 3.18 -19.74
CA PRO A 33 -3.32 2.73 -19.08
C PRO A 33 -3.07 3.51 -17.78
N PRO A 34 -2.36 2.93 -16.80
CA PRO A 34 -1.97 3.63 -15.60
C PRO A 34 -0.94 4.73 -15.88
N ALA A 35 -1.04 5.85 -15.16
CA ALA A 35 -0.03 6.89 -15.14
C ALA A 35 1.08 6.58 -14.11
N ALA A 36 0.75 5.82 -13.06
CA ALA A 36 1.71 5.33 -12.08
C ALA A 36 1.34 3.93 -11.59
N VAL A 37 2.37 3.13 -11.28
CA VAL A 37 2.25 1.83 -10.61
C VAL A 37 3.27 1.78 -9.49
N TRP A 38 2.82 1.43 -8.29
CA TRP A 38 3.67 1.28 -7.12
C TRP A 38 3.38 -0.03 -6.39
N SER A 39 4.44 -0.59 -5.79
CA SER A 39 4.30 -1.70 -4.85
C SER A 39 4.82 -1.31 -3.47
N ALA A 40 4.26 -1.96 -2.46
CA ALA A 40 4.60 -1.81 -1.08
C ALA A 40 4.76 -3.20 -0.45
N PRO A 41 5.88 -3.47 0.24
CA PRO A 41 6.14 -4.79 0.81
C PRO A 41 5.18 -5.08 1.96
N HIS A 42 5.01 -6.36 2.30
CA HIS A 42 4.38 -6.74 3.56
C HIS A 42 5.29 -6.38 4.73
N ALA A 43 4.71 -6.01 5.87
CA ALA A 43 5.45 -5.65 7.07
C ALA A 43 4.92 -6.39 8.30
N PHE A 44 5.77 -6.60 9.28
CA PHE A 44 5.45 -7.34 10.51
C PHE A 44 6.34 -6.89 11.67
N HIS A 45 5.85 -7.10 12.89
CA HIS A 45 6.62 -6.87 14.12
C HIS A 45 7.62 -8.00 14.37
N LEU A 46 8.80 -7.65 14.88
CA LEU A 46 9.87 -8.60 15.24
C LEU A 46 9.95 -8.85 16.77
N GLY A 47 8.82 -8.94 17.44
CA GLY A 47 8.74 -9.30 18.86
C GLY A 47 9.14 -8.21 19.87
N SER A 48 9.97 -7.24 19.51
CA SER A 48 10.29 -6.09 20.36
C SER A 48 9.43 -4.88 20.02
N PRO A 49 8.95 -4.12 21.01
CA PRO A 49 8.21 -2.89 20.73
C PRO A 49 8.99 -1.96 19.80
N GLY A 50 8.34 -1.55 18.71
CA GLY A 50 8.92 -0.64 17.72
C GLY A 50 9.95 -1.25 16.77
N LEU A 51 10.28 -2.54 16.87
CA LEU A 51 11.11 -3.23 15.89
C LEU A 51 10.20 -3.88 14.84
N VAL A 52 10.30 -3.42 13.61
CA VAL A 52 9.47 -3.85 12.48
C VAL A 52 10.32 -4.13 11.24
N ALA A 53 9.92 -5.09 10.45
CA ALA A 53 10.58 -5.41 9.19
C ALA A 53 9.59 -5.49 8.04
N ALA A 54 10.11 -5.36 6.83
CA ALA A 54 9.37 -5.61 5.62
C ALA A 54 9.97 -6.81 4.88
N ALA A 55 9.11 -7.61 4.28
CA ALA A 55 9.49 -8.78 3.51
C ALA A 55 8.78 -8.80 2.16
N GLY A 56 8.92 -9.89 1.42
CA GLY A 56 8.19 -10.17 0.20
C GLY A 56 6.67 -10.06 0.34
N TRP A 57 5.92 -10.66 -0.57
CA TRP A 57 4.44 -10.63 -0.62
C TRP A 57 3.86 -9.21 -0.69
N PRO A 58 4.27 -8.39 -1.67
CA PRO A 58 3.85 -7.00 -1.76
C PRO A 58 2.36 -6.86 -2.08
N ALA A 59 1.79 -5.72 -1.74
CA ALA A 59 0.64 -5.17 -2.43
C ALA A 59 1.10 -4.21 -3.52
N ALA A 60 0.33 -4.08 -4.60
CA ALA A 60 0.59 -3.10 -5.65
C ALA A 60 -0.68 -2.34 -6.02
N ALA A 61 -0.52 -1.12 -6.44
CA ALA A 61 -1.58 -0.25 -6.92
C ALA A 61 -1.17 0.40 -8.23
N ALA A 62 -2.11 0.42 -9.17
CA ALA A 62 -2.03 1.18 -10.42
C ALA A 62 -3.05 2.31 -10.37
N ALA A 63 -2.65 3.52 -10.78
CA ALA A 63 -3.50 4.70 -10.73
C ALA A 63 -3.42 5.50 -12.03
N ALA A 64 -4.55 6.10 -12.44
CA ALA A 64 -4.64 7.06 -13.51
C ALA A 64 -5.49 8.27 -13.06
N PRO A 65 -5.14 9.51 -13.49
CA PRO A 65 -5.85 10.70 -13.05
C PRO A 65 -7.21 10.82 -13.74
N ARG A 66 -8.17 11.44 -13.05
CA ARG A 66 -9.48 11.84 -13.57
C ARG A 66 -9.71 13.33 -13.31
N ASP A 67 -10.70 13.89 -14.02
CA ASP A 67 -11.11 15.31 -13.95
C ASP A 67 -12.63 15.49 -13.73
N ASP A 68 -13.35 14.38 -13.54
CA ASP A 68 -14.82 14.37 -13.40
C ASP A 68 -15.31 14.23 -11.94
N GLY A 69 -14.39 14.26 -10.98
CA GLY A 69 -14.72 14.16 -9.55
C GLY A 69 -15.10 12.75 -9.08
N LEU A 70 -14.82 11.72 -9.89
CA LEU A 70 -15.10 10.32 -9.54
C LEU A 70 -13.83 9.58 -9.12
N VAL A 71 -13.99 8.63 -8.22
CA VAL A 71 -13.02 7.55 -7.98
C VAL A 71 -13.61 6.24 -8.47
N ARG A 72 -12.86 5.52 -9.31
CA ARG A 72 -13.28 4.21 -9.83
C ARG A 72 -12.31 3.18 -9.30
N LEU A 73 -12.84 2.22 -8.55
CA LEU A 73 -12.07 1.24 -7.81
C LEU A 73 -12.29 -0.15 -8.36
N SER A 74 -11.20 -0.89 -8.55
CA SER A 74 -11.22 -2.29 -8.96
C SER A 74 -10.15 -3.11 -8.24
N SER A 75 -10.39 -4.41 -8.08
CA SER A 75 -9.44 -5.37 -7.52
C SER A 75 -9.74 -6.77 -8.07
N LEU A 76 -8.73 -7.54 -8.38
CA LEU A 76 -8.89 -8.95 -8.78
C LEU A 76 -9.37 -9.82 -7.61
N GLY A 77 -9.16 -9.40 -6.37
CA GLY A 77 -9.74 -10.07 -5.20
C GLY A 77 -11.26 -9.90 -5.09
N HIS A 78 -11.84 -8.94 -5.83
CA HIS A 78 -13.26 -8.58 -5.83
C HIS A 78 -13.72 -8.23 -7.26
N PRO A 79 -13.64 -9.18 -8.21
CA PRO A 79 -13.82 -8.89 -9.64
C PRO A 79 -15.24 -8.46 -9.99
N ALA A 80 -16.25 -8.86 -9.21
CA ALA A 80 -17.65 -8.51 -9.43
C ALA A 80 -18.06 -7.20 -8.72
N ASP A 81 -17.23 -6.68 -7.81
CA ASP A 81 -17.59 -5.58 -6.90
C ASP A 81 -16.82 -4.28 -7.21
N GLY A 82 -16.42 -4.06 -8.47
CA GLY A 82 -15.88 -2.78 -8.91
C GLY A 82 -16.91 -1.67 -8.67
N CYS A 83 -16.45 -0.47 -8.29
CA CYS A 83 -17.36 0.62 -7.97
C CYS A 83 -16.86 1.98 -8.43
N ASP A 84 -17.80 2.83 -8.82
CA ASP A 84 -17.62 4.23 -9.17
C ASP A 84 -18.25 5.07 -8.05
N LEU A 85 -17.46 5.92 -7.41
CA LEU A 85 -17.88 6.69 -6.24
C LEU A 85 -17.57 8.17 -6.45
N PRO A 86 -18.45 9.09 -6.05
CA PRO A 86 -18.12 10.51 -6.04
C PRO A 86 -17.01 10.79 -5.03
N LEU A 87 -16.04 11.60 -5.41
CA LEU A 87 -14.96 12.04 -4.51
C LEU A 87 -15.48 13.13 -3.56
N ALA A 88 -16.08 12.73 -2.45
CA ALA A 88 -16.63 13.63 -1.45
C ALA A 88 -15.53 14.22 -0.56
N LEU A 89 -15.08 15.44 -0.81
CA LEU A 89 -14.06 16.12 -0.01
C LEU A 89 -14.60 16.59 1.35
N SER A 90 -15.91 16.77 1.48
CA SER A 90 -16.63 17.15 2.71
C SER A 90 -17.77 16.18 3.00
N GLY A 91 -18.34 16.23 4.19
CA GLY A 91 -19.46 15.37 4.59
C GLY A 91 -19.08 13.89 4.77
N PRO A 92 -20.07 13.00 4.92
CA PRO A 92 -19.87 11.56 5.05
C PRO A 92 -19.37 10.95 3.73
N PRO A 93 -18.62 9.82 3.78
CA PRO A 93 -18.28 9.08 2.58
C PRO A 93 -19.53 8.44 1.95
N PRO A 94 -19.55 8.22 0.63
CA PRO A 94 -20.60 7.47 -0.02
C PRO A 94 -20.60 6.01 0.46
N ALA A 95 -21.74 5.34 0.30
CA ALA A 95 -21.80 3.89 0.52
C ALA A 95 -20.91 3.18 -0.50
N ALA A 96 -20.13 2.22 -0.03
CA ALA A 96 -19.16 1.48 -0.84
C ALA A 96 -19.13 0.00 -0.43
N PRO A 97 -18.72 -0.91 -1.32
CA PRO A 97 -18.39 -2.28 -0.93
C PRO A 97 -17.32 -2.30 0.18
N ALA A 98 -17.39 -3.25 1.10
CA ALA A 98 -16.51 -3.30 2.27
C ALA A 98 -15.02 -3.19 1.93
N TRP A 99 -14.58 -3.88 0.87
CA TRP A 99 -13.19 -3.83 0.41
C TRP A 99 -12.75 -2.45 -0.10
N ALA A 100 -13.69 -1.65 -0.65
CA ALA A 100 -13.43 -0.37 -1.26
C ALA A 100 -13.40 0.80 -0.24
N VAL A 101 -13.95 0.60 0.95
CA VAL A 101 -14.03 1.64 2.01
C VAL A 101 -12.65 2.18 2.34
N ARG A 102 -11.68 1.30 2.54
CA ARG A 102 -10.32 1.69 2.95
C ARG A 102 -9.52 2.35 1.82
N PRO A 103 -9.43 1.81 0.59
CA PRO A 103 -8.86 2.53 -0.55
C PRO A 103 -9.52 3.89 -0.81
N TYR A 104 -10.84 3.99 -0.70
CA TYR A 104 -11.55 5.25 -0.82
C TYR A 104 -11.13 6.27 0.25
N ALA A 105 -10.96 5.85 1.50
CA ALA A 105 -10.51 6.72 2.58
C ALA A 105 -9.11 7.29 2.30
N VAL A 106 -8.19 6.47 1.77
CA VAL A 106 -6.85 6.91 1.33
C VAL A 106 -6.96 7.96 0.22
N LEU A 107 -7.73 7.67 -0.83
CA LEU A 107 -7.93 8.60 -1.96
C LEU A 107 -8.50 9.94 -1.50
N ARG A 108 -9.51 9.89 -0.64
CA ARG A 108 -10.15 11.07 -0.07
C ARG A 108 -9.16 11.91 0.75
N ALA A 109 -8.33 11.27 1.57
CA ALA A 109 -7.32 11.95 2.38
C ALA A 109 -6.26 12.62 1.50
N LEU A 110 -5.79 11.94 0.47
CA LEU A 110 -4.85 12.47 -0.52
C LEU A 110 -5.46 13.67 -1.28
N ALA A 111 -6.70 13.55 -1.71
CA ALA A 111 -7.39 14.64 -2.41
C ALA A 111 -7.58 15.88 -1.52
N ARG A 112 -7.85 15.71 -0.24
CA ARG A 112 -7.87 16.81 0.75
C ARG A 112 -6.51 17.46 0.92
N ALA A 113 -5.43 16.68 0.83
CA ALA A 113 -4.06 17.18 0.86
C ALA A 113 -3.60 17.79 -0.48
N GLY A 114 -4.45 17.76 -1.53
CA GLY A 114 -4.16 18.37 -2.83
C GLY A 114 -3.79 17.41 -3.94
N HIS A 115 -3.71 16.10 -3.65
CA HIS A 115 -3.40 15.06 -4.64
C HIS A 115 -4.69 14.42 -5.18
N GLY A 116 -4.92 14.48 -6.50
CA GLY A 116 -6.04 13.78 -7.12
C GLY A 116 -7.43 14.38 -6.86
N ARG A 117 -7.53 15.69 -6.70
CA ARG A 117 -8.83 16.38 -6.50
C ARG A 117 -9.84 16.19 -7.63
N GLY A 118 -9.38 15.93 -8.83
CA GLY A 118 -10.23 15.64 -9.99
C GLY A 118 -10.78 14.22 -10.00
N GLY A 119 -10.31 13.36 -9.13
CA GLY A 119 -10.65 11.93 -9.09
C GLY A 119 -9.51 11.03 -9.56
N THR A 120 -9.73 9.71 -9.46
CA THR A 120 -8.69 8.72 -9.76
C THR A 120 -9.31 7.38 -10.16
N ASP A 121 -8.84 6.79 -11.25
CA ASP A 121 -9.01 5.36 -11.53
C ASP A 121 -7.94 4.61 -10.75
N LEU A 122 -8.33 3.60 -9.98
CA LEU A 122 -7.45 2.81 -9.14
C LEU A 122 -7.71 1.31 -9.29
N HIS A 123 -6.64 0.55 -9.49
CA HIS A 123 -6.65 -0.89 -9.28
C HIS A 123 -5.66 -1.24 -8.18
N VAL A 124 -6.10 -2.03 -7.19
CA VAL A 124 -5.26 -2.47 -6.07
C VAL A 124 -5.31 -3.98 -5.92
N GLN A 125 -4.14 -4.59 -5.69
CA GLN A 125 -3.99 -6.04 -5.52
C GLN A 125 -2.90 -6.36 -4.50
N GLY A 126 -3.20 -7.24 -3.54
CA GLY A 126 -2.23 -7.81 -2.62
C GLY A 126 -1.79 -9.22 -3.04
N SER A 127 -0.55 -9.58 -2.76
CA SER A 127 -0.06 -10.95 -2.89
C SER A 127 -0.61 -11.87 -1.81
N LEU A 128 -0.86 -11.33 -0.60
CA LEU A 128 -1.55 -12.03 0.48
C LEU A 128 -3.03 -11.66 0.46
N THR A 129 -3.88 -12.65 0.58
CA THR A 129 -5.33 -12.46 0.64
C THR A 129 -5.82 -12.47 2.09
N ALA A 130 -6.92 -11.77 2.36
CA ALA A 130 -7.57 -11.82 3.67
C ALA A 130 -7.97 -13.24 4.08
N ALA A 131 -8.33 -14.09 3.11
CA ALA A 131 -8.66 -15.50 3.35
C ALA A 131 -7.49 -16.33 3.90
N ALA A 132 -6.25 -15.91 3.67
CA ALA A 132 -5.06 -16.54 4.24
C ALA A 132 -4.83 -16.17 5.73
N GLY A 133 -5.54 -15.18 6.27
CA GLY A 133 -5.38 -14.71 7.65
C GLY A 133 -4.04 -14.01 7.92
N LEU A 134 -3.26 -13.74 6.88
CA LEU A 134 -1.90 -13.15 6.97
C LEU A 134 -1.84 -11.72 6.42
N SER A 135 -2.91 -11.28 5.77
CA SER A 135 -2.97 -9.95 5.14
C SER A 135 -3.21 -8.89 6.20
N THR A 136 -2.37 -7.87 6.19
CA THR A 136 -2.63 -6.60 6.86
C THR A 136 -3.00 -5.54 5.82
N ALA A 137 -3.61 -4.45 6.25
CA ALA A 137 -4.09 -3.42 5.34
C ALA A 137 -2.97 -2.46 4.88
N GLU A 138 -1.92 -2.31 5.68
CA GLU A 138 -0.87 -1.31 5.51
C GLU A 138 -0.13 -1.39 4.17
N PRO A 139 0.20 -2.57 3.61
CA PRO A 139 0.82 -2.65 2.29
C PRO A 139 -0.07 -2.07 1.18
N ALA A 140 -1.38 -2.39 1.19
CA ALA A 140 -2.32 -1.88 0.21
C ALA A 140 -2.53 -0.36 0.36
N ASP A 141 -2.72 0.13 1.60
CA ASP A 141 -2.85 1.56 1.90
C ASP A 141 -1.65 2.36 1.40
N CYS A 142 -0.44 1.87 1.68
CA CYS A 142 0.80 2.52 1.25
C CYS A 142 1.00 2.44 -0.27
N ALA A 143 0.68 1.30 -0.91
CA ALA A 143 0.76 1.17 -2.36
C ALA A 143 -0.18 2.16 -3.06
N VAL A 144 -1.44 2.27 -2.58
CA VAL A 144 -2.42 3.25 -3.08
C VAL A 144 -1.90 4.68 -2.89
N ALA A 145 -1.42 5.01 -1.69
CA ALA A 145 -0.92 6.36 -1.41
C ALA A 145 0.28 6.73 -2.30
N LEU A 146 1.23 5.81 -2.49
CA LEU A 146 2.39 6.01 -3.36
C LEU A 146 1.99 6.14 -4.82
N ALA A 147 1.05 5.31 -5.32
CA ALA A 147 0.58 5.38 -6.70
C ALA A 147 -0.08 6.72 -7.00
N VAL A 148 -1.00 7.17 -6.13
CA VAL A 148 -1.71 8.44 -6.32
C VAL A 148 -0.77 9.64 -6.15
N ALA A 149 0.13 9.63 -5.16
CA ALA A 149 1.14 10.68 -5.04
C ALA A 149 2.09 10.72 -6.24
N GLY A 150 2.43 9.56 -6.81
CA GLY A 150 3.23 9.47 -8.03
C GLY A 150 2.54 10.02 -9.27
N VAL A 151 1.19 9.89 -9.38
CA VAL A 151 0.39 10.48 -10.47
C VAL A 151 0.33 12.00 -10.37
N HIS A 152 0.14 12.52 -9.15
CA HIS A 152 -0.19 13.94 -8.93
C HIS A 152 0.98 14.76 -8.36
N GLY A 153 2.12 14.13 -8.12
CA GLY A 153 3.36 14.81 -7.72
C GLY A 153 4.10 15.43 -8.92
N PRO A 154 5.14 16.23 -8.66
CA PRO A 154 5.99 16.73 -9.73
C PRO A 154 6.61 15.59 -10.54
N PRO A 155 6.69 15.72 -11.88
CA PRO A 155 7.27 14.67 -12.72
C PRO A 155 8.70 14.31 -12.29
N GLY A 156 8.96 13.01 -12.12
CA GLY A 156 10.28 12.48 -11.75
C GLY A 156 10.65 12.65 -10.27
N SER A 157 9.78 13.23 -9.43
CA SER A 157 10.03 13.33 -7.99
C SER A 157 9.61 12.05 -7.26
N GLU A 158 10.35 11.70 -6.19
CA GLU A 158 9.89 10.68 -5.25
C GLU A 158 8.75 11.25 -4.38
N PRO A 159 7.70 10.47 -4.09
CA PRO A 159 6.67 10.86 -3.14
C PRO A 159 7.24 11.17 -1.75
N ASP A 160 6.72 12.19 -1.10
CA ASP A 160 7.06 12.51 0.31
C ASP A 160 6.52 11.42 1.24
N ARG A 161 7.33 10.39 1.49
CA ARG A 161 6.96 9.25 2.32
C ARG A 161 6.65 9.62 3.77
N GLU A 162 7.30 10.67 4.32
CA GLU A 162 7.02 11.13 5.68
C GLU A 162 5.68 11.87 5.74
N GLY A 163 5.37 12.68 4.72
CA GLY A 163 4.05 13.29 4.55
C GLY A 163 2.95 12.24 4.39
N LEU A 164 3.20 11.21 3.57
CA LEU A 164 2.26 10.10 3.38
C LEU A 164 2.05 9.30 4.68
N ALA A 165 3.10 9.00 5.45
CA ALA A 165 2.96 8.32 6.74
C ALA A 165 2.04 9.09 7.69
N ARG A 166 2.25 10.41 7.83
CA ARG A 166 1.41 11.27 8.69
C ARG A 166 -0.02 11.36 8.18
N LEU A 167 -0.21 11.47 6.87
CA LEU A 167 -1.53 11.53 6.24
C LEU A 167 -2.32 10.23 6.49
N LEU A 168 -1.69 9.08 6.27
CA LEU A 168 -2.31 7.78 6.48
C LEU A 168 -2.64 7.53 7.96
N ALA A 169 -1.76 7.93 8.89
CA ALA A 169 -2.03 7.83 10.32
C ALA A 169 -3.28 8.63 10.74
N GLY A 170 -3.46 9.84 10.18
CA GLY A 170 -4.65 10.66 10.43
C GLY A 170 -5.92 10.17 9.74
N ALA A 171 -5.80 9.58 8.55
CA ALA A 171 -6.95 9.11 7.76
C ALA A 171 -7.45 7.73 8.16
N LEU A 172 -6.57 6.88 8.68
CA LEU A 172 -6.81 5.48 9.01
C LEU A 172 -6.30 5.18 10.43
N PRO A 173 -6.96 5.71 11.46
CA PRO A 173 -6.50 5.60 12.84
C PRO A 173 -6.55 4.16 13.40
N ASP A 174 -7.32 3.29 12.77
CA ASP A 174 -7.45 1.86 13.07
C ASP A 174 -6.29 1.00 12.56
N GLY A 175 -5.39 1.56 11.74
CA GLY A 175 -4.23 0.83 11.21
C GLY A 175 -2.98 0.99 12.08
N ASP A 176 -1.99 0.13 11.84
CA ASP A 176 -0.72 0.13 12.57
C ASP A 176 0.29 1.10 11.96
N ASP A 177 0.59 2.20 12.67
CA ASP A 177 1.55 3.22 12.19
C ASP A 177 2.99 2.67 12.12
N ALA A 178 3.37 1.72 12.97
CA ALA A 178 4.68 1.10 12.92
C ALA A 178 4.84 0.25 11.65
N LEU A 179 3.84 -0.53 11.31
CA LEU A 179 3.83 -1.31 10.06
C LEU A 179 3.80 -0.40 8.83
N ARG A 180 2.99 0.68 8.81
CA ARG A 180 3.03 1.68 7.72
C ARG A 180 4.42 2.26 7.52
N ARG A 181 5.10 2.60 8.61
CA ARG A 181 6.47 3.10 8.55
C ARG A 181 7.44 2.05 8.03
N ALA A 182 7.32 0.80 8.46
CA ALA A 182 8.10 -0.29 7.90
C ALA A 182 7.90 -0.40 6.39
N VAL A 183 6.65 -0.39 5.93
CA VAL A 183 6.29 -0.46 4.51
C VAL A 183 6.89 0.70 3.71
N LEU A 184 6.74 1.93 4.20
CA LEU A 184 7.17 3.14 3.46
C LEU A 184 8.68 3.33 3.46
N PHE A 185 9.38 2.88 4.49
CA PHE A 185 10.82 3.14 4.68
C PHE A 185 11.68 1.88 4.62
N ALA A 186 11.10 0.72 4.25
CA ALA A 186 11.85 -0.53 4.14
C ALA A 186 13.11 -0.40 3.27
N ARG A 187 14.15 -1.09 3.71
CA ARG A 187 15.38 -1.30 2.96
C ARG A 187 15.70 -2.78 2.90
N PRO A 188 16.21 -3.29 1.78
CA PRO A 188 16.63 -4.68 1.70
C PRO A 188 17.68 -5.01 2.77
N GLY A 189 17.49 -6.13 3.48
CA GLY A 189 18.42 -6.59 4.52
C GLY A 189 18.37 -5.83 5.84
N GLU A 190 17.41 -4.92 6.03
CA GLU A 190 17.31 -4.10 7.23
C GLU A 190 15.90 -4.13 7.84
N ALA A 191 15.83 -4.11 9.17
CA ALA A 191 14.64 -3.83 9.96
C ALA A 191 14.67 -2.37 10.45
N LEU A 192 13.50 -1.84 10.79
CA LEU A 192 13.34 -0.52 11.37
C LEU A 192 13.15 -0.62 12.88
N LEU A 193 13.98 0.06 13.64
CA LEU A 193 13.74 0.36 15.03
C LEU A 193 13.15 1.77 15.14
N LEU A 194 11.89 1.85 15.52
CA LEU A 194 11.16 3.10 15.71
C LEU A 194 11.40 3.62 17.13
N GLY A 195 11.86 4.86 17.22
CA GLY A 195 12.08 5.52 18.51
C GLY A 195 10.78 6.04 19.12
N ALA A 196 10.79 6.29 20.44
CA ALA A 196 9.66 6.89 21.16
C ALA A 196 9.28 8.30 20.65
N ARG A 197 10.19 8.99 19.94
CA ARG A 197 9.91 10.29 19.32
C ARG A 197 9.47 10.09 17.87
N PRO A 198 8.36 10.72 17.42
CA PRO A 198 7.91 10.68 16.03
C PRO A 198 9.04 11.06 15.06
N GLY A 199 9.16 10.34 13.97
CA GLY A 199 10.16 10.59 12.93
C GLY A 199 11.57 10.04 13.22
N ARG A 200 11.89 9.62 14.44
CA ARG A 200 13.16 8.94 14.72
C ARG A 200 13.05 7.46 14.39
N ARG A 201 13.87 7.04 13.44
CA ARG A 201 14.02 5.65 13.03
C ARG A 201 15.50 5.31 12.92
N ARG A 202 15.86 4.07 13.22
CA ARG A 202 17.17 3.50 13.00
C ARG A 202 17.03 2.21 12.22
N TYR A 203 17.92 2.01 11.26
CA TYR A 203 18.02 0.76 10.54
C TYR A 203 18.92 -0.20 11.33
N VAL A 204 18.52 -1.46 11.37
CA VAL A 204 19.21 -2.55 12.07
C VAL A 204 19.34 -3.69 11.06
N ASP A 205 20.50 -4.30 10.97
CA ASP A 205 20.72 -5.44 10.08
C ASP A 205 19.69 -6.55 10.37
N PHE A 206 18.98 -6.97 9.33
CA PHE A 206 18.01 -8.04 9.37
C PHE A 206 18.00 -8.78 8.04
N ASP A 207 18.92 -9.75 7.95
CA ASP A 207 19.00 -10.67 6.81
C ASP A 207 18.95 -12.13 7.31
N PRO A 208 17.75 -12.72 7.40
CA PRO A 208 17.59 -14.10 7.80
C PRO A 208 18.37 -15.07 6.88
N ALA A 209 18.46 -14.76 5.59
CA ALA A 209 19.15 -15.62 4.64
C ALA A 209 20.66 -15.68 4.89
N ALA A 210 21.28 -14.56 5.25
CA ALA A 210 22.70 -14.52 5.65
C ALA A 210 22.98 -15.38 6.89
N SER A 211 21.98 -15.50 7.79
CA SER A 211 22.03 -16.37 8.98
C SER A 211 21.55 -17.80 8.72
N ARG A 212 21.34 -18.18 7.43
CA ARG A 212 20.74 -19.48 7.02
C ARG A 212 19.36 -19.76 7.63
N ALA A 213 18.68 -18.70 8.07
CA ALA A 213 17.31 -18.77 8.58
C ALA A 213 16.30 -18.45 7.48
N ARG A 214 15.04 -18.79 7.71
CA ARG A 214 13.92 -18.45 6.83
C ARG A 214 12.81 -17.80 7.66
N LEU A 215 12.18 -16.81 7.06
CA LEU A 215 10.96 -16.25 7.61
C LEU A 215 9.79 -17.11 7.17
N VAL A 216 9.04 -17.63 8.13
CA VAL A 216 7.82 -18.39 7.90
C VAL A 216 6.64 -17.62 8.48
N LEU A 217 5.67 -17.27 7.63
CA LEU A 217 4.40 -16.74 8.07
C LEU A 217 3.41 -17.90 8.20
N ALA A 218 2.83 -18.06 9.38
CA ALA A 218 1.84 -19.08 9.65
C ALA A 218 0.52 -18.45 10.10
N ALA A 219 -0.59 -18.84 9.45
CA ALA A 219 -1.93 -18.52 9.91
C ALA A 219 -2.47 -19.69 10.73
N VAL A 220 -2.90 -19.43 11.96
CA VAL A 220 -3.64 -20.38 12.78
C VAL A 220 -5.12 -20.14 12.55
N ARG A 221 -5.87 -21.16 12.10
CA ARG A 221 -7.33 -21.10 12.04
C ARG A 221 -7.87 -21.06 13.47
N GLY A 222 -8.34 -19.93 13.90
CA GLY A 222 -8.97 -19.69 15.18
C GLY A 222 -9.81 -18.43 15.09
N GLU A 223 -10.69 -18.19 16.06
CA GLU A 223 -11.41 -16.91 16.14
C GLU A 223 -10.41 -15.75 16.09
N PRO A 224 -10.78 -14.58 15.52
CA PRO A 224 -9.92 -13.43 15.47
C PRO A 224 -9.57 -13.04 16.92
N ALA A 225 -8.45 -13.53 17.40
CA ALA A 225 -7.89 -13.10 18.66
C ALA A 225 -7.18 -11.78 18.42
N ASP A 226 -7.43 -10.79 19.25
CA ASP A 226 -6.72 -9.52 19.37
C ASP A 226 -5.24 -9.70 19.75
N ARG A 227 -4.53 -10.60 19.08
CA ARG A 227 -3.12 -10.83 19.33
C ARG A 227 -2.28 -10.43 18.15
N PRO A 228 -1.28 -9.57 18.34
CA PRO A 228 -0.26 -9.33 17.33
C PRO A 228 0.39 -10.68 16.98
N ALA A 229 0.62 -10.89 15.67
CA ALA A 229 1.31 -12.08 15.20
C ALA A 229 2.72 -12.12 15.85
N GLU A 230 2.93 -13.01 16.79
CA GLU A 230 4.26 -13.26 17.35
C GLU A 230 5.07 -14.10 16.36
N LEU A 231 6.20 -13.57 15.96
CA LEU A 231 7.15 -14.23 15.09
C LEU A 231 7.98 -15.21 15.95
N ALA A 232 7.85 -16.50 15.71
CA ALA A 232 8.80 -17.49 16.22
C ALA A 232 10.00 -17.58 15.26
N LEU A 233 11.17 -17.19 15.73
CA LEU A 233 12.44 -17.46 15.05
C LEU A 233 12.89 -18.88 15.46
N THR A 234 12.92 -19.78 14.51
CA THR A 234 13.58 -21.11 14.62
C THR A 234 14.84 -21.13 13.77
#